data_bc10d7e9d2e1b147c22b3f4779e1b2a0
#
_entry.id   bc10d7e9d2e1b147c22b3f4779e1b2a0
#
_cell.length_a   1.000
_cell.length_b   1.000
_cell.length_c   1.000
_cell.angle_alpha   90.00
_cell.angle_beta   90.00
_cell.angle_gamma   90.00
#
_symmetry.space_group_name_H-M   'P 1'
#
loop_
_entity.id
_entity.type
_entity.pdbx_description
1 polymer ?
#
loop_
_entity_poly.entity_id
_entity_poly.type
_entity_poly.pdbx_seq_one_letter_code
_entity_poly.pdbx_strand_id
1 'polypeptide(L)'
;MAKRFGVMLDCSRNAVMKPEKVKEYADLLLKMGYNMLMLYTEDTYEIEGEPYFGYLRGRYTKEELRSISEYCHSIGIEVIPAIQTLGHLNGIFRWAPYRQVCDTEPVLLAEDERTYALIRRMFAACREAYPRATVINIGMDEAYGLGLGAYLKKNGYVPAHEILLRHLGRVIEIAKEFDFHPIMWSDMFFRLEHNGLYEVLESEEETRLSDEVVALCPKDVSQVFWRYHSTSEEGYRNMLREHKRFGGEAWFAGGAFTWSSMAVNNTITLKAMFPAMRACAAEGVENIFLTMWGDDGKNCSFFSMLPSLYAVRRCHQGVCDMEQIKREFEELFGERFDDMMLLDLPGDYGNTRPHDDTYHKYMLYSDPFFGFLDGLAQPHAKENYIAHAPKLQALADKGGAYAYLYQNMANFCRVMAIKYDLGVRTRAAYASTDKAQIAALVADYRAAGDAVEAFADSMRDVWYRENRPHGFEVQEHRLGGLAYRLRSLANRLEGYVHDEVETLPELEEEILPYWVTRPAPFKEGDILPGVQGWRNMISVNRA
;
A
#
# COMPACT_ATOMS: atom_id res chain seq x y z
N MET A 1 -12.21 -25.39 -7.63
CA MET A 1 -11.74 -24.12 -8.23
C MET A 1 -12.46 -23.00 -7.49
N ALA A 2 -11.80 -21.88 -7.25
CA ALA A 2 -12.42 -20.74 -6.58
C ALA A 2 -13.65 -20.26 -7.35
N LYS A 3 -14.72 -19.91 -6.65
CA LYS A 3 -15.93 -19.26 -7.16
C LYS A 3 -15.60 -17.84 -7.62
N ARG A 4 -14.80 -17.11 -6.81
CA ARG A 4 -14.29 -15.77 -7.08
C ARG A 4 -12.77 -15.75 -6.91
N PHE A 5 -12.08 -15.26 -7.91
CA PHE A 5 -10.64 -15.02 -7.84
C PHE A 5 -10.35 -13.65 -8.47
N GLY A 6 -9.91 -12.70 -7.67
CA GLY A 6 -9.84 -11.31 -8.10
C GLY A 6 -8.66 -10.52 -7.56
N VAL A 7 -8.70 -9.23 -7.83
CA VAL A 7 -7.84 -8.22 -7.22
C VAL A 7 -8.67 -7.10 -6.63
N MET A 8 -8.09 -6.39 -5.65
CA MET A 8 -8.64 -5.14 -5.13
C MET A 8 -7.66 -4.01 -5.46
N LEU A 9 -8.12 -3.07 -6.27
CA LEU A 9 -7.37 -1.87 -6.63
C LEU A 9 -7.65 -0.76 -5.61
N ASP A 10 -6.60 -0.27 -4.96
CA ASP A 10 -6.70 0.88 -4.08
C ASP A 10 -6.78 2.17 -4.90
N CYS A 11 -7.92 2.82 -4.86
CA CYS A 11 -8.19 4.11 -5.50
C CYS A 11 -8.34 5.24 -4.47
N SER A 12 -7.89 5.04 -3.23
CA SER A 12 -8.07 5.98 -2.12
C SER A 12 -6.78 6.67 -1.65
N ARG A 13 -5.62 6.01 -1.78
CA ARG A 13 -4.33 6.57 -1.35
C ARG A 13 -3.72 7.45 -2.42
N ASN A 14 -4.20 8.68 -2.53
CA ASN A 14 -3.88 9.73 -3.51
C ASN A 14 -4.35 9.44 -4.95
N ALA A 15 -3.97 8.32 -5.54
CA ALA A 15 -4.29 8.02 -6.92
C ALA A 15 -5.70 7.48 -7.10
N VAL A 16 -6.40 7.99 -8.12
CA VAL A 16 -7.65 7.43 -8.64
C VAL A 16 -7.40 7.01 -10.07
N MET A 17 -7.40 5.70 -10.33
CA MET A 17 -7.16 5.17 -11.67
C MET A 17 -8.24 5.64 -12.65
N LYS A 18 -7.86 6.01 -13.87
CA LYS A 18 -8.80 6.43 -14.90
C LYS A 18 -9.78 5.30 -15.27
N PRO A 19 -11.06 5.60 -15.53
CA PRO A 19 -12.04 4.56 -15.86
C PRO A 19 -11.64 3.65 -17.02
N GLU A 20 -11.02 4.21 -18.08
CA GLU A 20 -10.50 3.44 -19.20
C GLU A 20 -9.35 2.51 -18.81
N LYS A 21 -8.52 2.91 -17.83
CA LYS A 21 -7.43 2.08 -17.32
C LYS A 21 -7.90 0.98 -16.38
N VAL A 22 -8.98 1.22 -15.63
CA VAL A 22 -9.66 0.16 -14.86
C VAL A 22 -10.20 -0.91 -15.80
N LYS A 23 -10.83 -0.51 -16.93
CA LYS A 23 -11.34 -1.44 -17.94
C LYS A 23 -10.21 -2.21 -18.62
N GLU A 24 -9.13 -1.53 -19.02
CA GLU A 24 -7.93 -2.18 -19.56
C GLU A 24 -7.34 -3.20 -18.57
N TYR A 25 -7.28 -2.85 -17.27
CA TYR A 25 -6.81 -3.76 -16.24
C TYR A 25 -7.75 -4.98 -16.08
N ALA A 26 -9.06 -4.77 -16.19
CA ALA A 26 -10.04 -5.86 -16.17
C ALA A 26 -9.85 -6.83 -17.36
N ASP A 27 -9.53 -6.33 -18.55
CA ASP A 27 -9.19 -7.19 -19.71
C ASP A 27 -7.95 -8.05 -19.44
N LEU A 28 -6.91 -7.46 -18.81
CA LEU A 28 -5.71 -8.20 -18.42
C LEU A 28 -6.02 -9.25 -17.35
N LEU A 29 -6.85 -8.93 -16.37
CA LEU A 29 -7.32 -9.88 -15.34
C LEU A 29 -8.07 -11.06 -15.99
N LEU A 30 -8.97 -10.77 -16.91
CA LEU A 30 -9.71 -11.83 -17.63
C LEU A 30 -8.75 -12.74 -18.38
N LYS A 31 -7.76 -12.20 -19.11
CA LYS A 31 -6.71 -12.98 -19.78
C LYS A 31 -5.97 -13.91 -18.84
N MET A 32 -5.70 -13.45 -17.60
CA MET A 32 -5.04 -14.26 -16.56
C MET A 32 -5.97 -15.28 -15.89
N GLY A 33 -7.26 -15.29 -16.24
CA GLY A 33 -8.26 -16.20 -15.67
C GLY A 33 -8.84 -15.72 -14.33
N TYR A 34 -8.77 -14.44 -14.04
CA TYR A 34 -9.47 -13.78 -12.94
C TYR A 34 -10.92 -13.52 -13.34
N ASN A 35 -11.83 -13.48 -12.37
CA ASN A 35 -13.27 -13.24 -12.61
C ASN A 35 -13.90 -12.22 -11.66
N MET A 36 -13.08 -11.52 -10.86
CA MET A 36 -13.56 -10.54 -9.90
C MET A 36 -12.61 -9.34 -9.82
N LEU A 37 -13.18 -8.16 -9.61
CA LEU A 37 -12.48 -6.91 -9.36
C LEU A 37 -13.15 -6.19 -8.19
N MET A 38 -12.38 -5.69 -7.23
CA MET A 38 -12.83 -4.75 -6.22
C MET A 38 -12.21 -3.37 -6.47
N LEU A 39 -12.98 -2.31 -6.28
CA LEU A 39 -12.48 -0.94 -6.22
C LEU A 39 -12.59 -0.47 -4.77
N TYR A 40 -11.44 -0.24 -4.14
CA TYR A 40 -11.37 0.28 -2.78
C TYR A 40 -11.27 1.80 -2.84
N THR A 41 -12.28 2.48 -2.34
CA THR A 41 -12.48 3.90 -2.65
C THR A 41 -12.49 4.84 -1.45
N GLU A 42 -12.65 4.35 -0.22
CA GLU A 42 -12.83 5.20 0.98
C GLU A 42 -13.79 6.37 0.72
N ASP A 43 -13.28 7.54 0.29
CA ASP A 43 -14.06 8.71 -0.05
C ASP A 43 -13.98 9.11 -1.55
N THR A 44 -13.31 8.33 -2.40
CA THR A 44 -13.05 8.72 -3.81
C THR A 44 -14.17 8.34 -4.77
N TYR A 45 -15.42 8.46 -4.35
CA TYR A 45 -16.61 8.30 -5.20
C TYR A 45 -17.68 9.33 -4.83
N GLU A 46 -18.59 9.58 -5.76
CA GLU A 46 -19.64 10.58 -5.62
C GLU A 46 -20.82 10.04 -4.80
N ILE A 47 -21.28 10.84 -3.85
CA ILE A 47 -22.48 10.56 -3.05
C ILE A 47 -23.44 11.73 -3.19
N GLU A 48 -24.69 11.46 -3.52
CA GLU A 48 -25.72 12.48 -3.64
C GLU A 48 -25.95 13.20 -2.30
N GLY A 49 -25.98 14.53 -2.34
CA GLY A 49 -26.13 15.39 -1.16
C GLY A 49 -24.87 15.55 -0.30
N GLU A 50 -23.74 14.95 -0.70
CA GLU A 50 -22.45 15.02 0.02
C GLU A 50 -21.34 15.69 -0.84
N PRO A 51 -21.41 17.00 -1.09
CA PRO A 51 -20.52 17.66 -2.06
C PRO A 51 -19.04 17.61 -1.66
N TYR A 52 -18.73 17.52 -0.36
CA TYR A 52 -17.36 17.44 0.16
C TYR A 52 -16.81 16.03 0.27
N PHE A 53 -17.60 14.99 0.01
CA PHE A 53 -17.12 13.60 -0.01
C PHE A 53 -16.23 13.39 -1.23
N GLY A 54 -14.95 13.13 -1.02
CA GLY A 54 -13.93 13.04 -2.07
C GLY A 54 -13.66 14.33 -2.84
N TYR A 55 -14.02 15.48 -2.27
CA TYR A 55 -13.82 16.78 -2.90
C TYR A 55 -12.34 17.07 -3.18
N LEU A 56 -12.02 17.43 -4.41
CA LEU A 56 -10.66 17.66 -4.94
C LEU A 56 -9.74 16.43 -4.95
N ARG A 57 -10.29 15.21 -4.77
CA ARG A 57 -9.50 13.97 -4.80
C ARG A 57 -9.63 13.17 -6.10
N GLY A 58 -10.23 13.75 -7.12
CA GLY A 58 -10.43 13.05 -8.40
C GLY A 58 -11.42 11.88 -8.28
N ARG A 59 -12.40 11.98 -7.38
CA ARG A 59 -13.41 10.95 -7.14
C ARG A 59 -14.11 10.53 -8.43
N TYR A 60 -14.50 9.27 -8.49
CA TYR A 60 -15.35 8.75 -9.57
C TYR A 60 -16.75 9.35 -9.49
N THR A 61 -17.33 9.67 -10.65
CA THR A 61 -18.77 9.94 -10.72
C THR A 61 -19.54 8.62 -10.68
N LYS A 62 -20.82 8.71 -10.38
CA LYS A 62 -21.73 7.56 -10.42
C LYS A 62 -21.75 6.88 -11.79
N GLU A 63 -21.81 7.67 -12.85
CA GLU A 63 -21.83 7.21 -14.24
C GLU A 63 -20.54 6.48 -14.62
N GLU A 64 -19.39 6.95 -14.17
CA GLU A 64 -18.09 6.31 -14.41
C GLU A 64 -18.02 4.93 -13.73
N LEU A 65 -18.38 4.85 -12.44
CA LEU A 65 -18.42 3.58 -11.71
C LEU A 65 -19.41 2.61 -12.34
N ARG A 66 -20.58 3.09 -12.75
CA ARG A 66 -21.56 2.28 -13.47
C ARG A 66 -21.03 1.77 -14.80
N SER A 67 -20.36 2.64 -15.57
CA SER A 67 -19.73 2.26 -16.83
C SER A 67 -18.61 1.23 -16.66
N ILE A 68 -17.82 1.30 -15.58
CA ILE A 68 -16.83 0.28 -15.22
C ILE A 68 -17.54 -1.03 -14.87
N SER A 69 -18.56 -0.99 -14.01
CA SER A 69 -19.29 -2.15 -13.53
C SER A 69 -19.98 -2.90 -14.69
N GLU A 70 -20.67 -2.18 -15.58
CA GLU A 70 -21.35 -2.75 -16.75
C GLU A 70 -20.35 -3.35 -17.74
N TYR A 71 -19.22 -2.66 -18.01
CA TYR A 71 -18.16 -3.18 -18.87
C TYR A 71 -17.59 -4.49 -18.32
N CYS A 72 -17.14 -4.49 -17.07
CA CYS A 72 -16.57 -5.66 -16.42
C CYS A 72 -17.56 -6.84 -16.45
N HIS A 73 -18.83 -6.59 -16.14
CA HIS A 73 -19.87 -7.61 -16.23
C HIS A 73 -20.02 -8.17 -17.65
N SER A 74 -19.95 -7.31 -18.67
CA SER A 74 -20.10 -7.73 -20.08
C SER A 74 -19.00 -8.69 -20.55
N ILE A 75 -17.82 -8.63 -19.92
CA ILE A 75 -16.68 -9.52 -20.17
C ILE A 75 -16.57 -10.68 -19.18
N GLY A 76 -17.49 -10.80 -18.21
CA GLY A 76 -17.52 -11.90 -17.25
C GLY A 76 -16.75 -11.66 -15.96
N ILE A 77 -16.45 -10.40 -15.62
CA ILE A 77 -15.83 -10.01 -14.35
C ILE A 77 -16.89 -9.41 -13.42
N GLU A 78 -17.06 -10.02 -12.22
CA GLU A 78 -17.87 -9.44 -11.14
C GLU A 78 -17.14 -8.24 -10.53
N VAL A 79 -17.83 -7.10 -10.36
CA VAL A 79 -17.28 -5.95 -9.65
C VAL A 79 -17.95 -5.83 -8.29
N ILE A 80 -17.13 -5.79 -7.25
CA ILE A 80 -17.57 -5.66 -5.85
C ILE A 80 -17.11 -4.29 -5.33
N PRO A 81 -18.04 -3.41 -4.88
CA PRO A 81 -17.66 -2.18 -4.20
C PRO A 81 -16.97 -2.47 -2.88
N ALA A 82 -15.89 -1.74 -2.58
CA ALA A 82 -15.20 -1.81 -1.30
C ALA A 82 -15.14 -0.40 -0.70
N ILE A 83 -15.91 -0.18 0.34
CA ILE A 83 -16.06 1.09 1.03
C ILE A 83 -15.61 0.98 2.49
N GLN A 84 -15.50 2.11 3.16
CA GLN A 84 -15.22 2.15 4.59
C GLN A 84 -16.43 2.69 5.36
N THR A 85 -16.86 1.95 6.39
CA THR A 85 -18.02 2.32 7.19
C THR A 85 -17.68 2.61 8.66
N LEU A 86 -16.39 2.57 9.03
CA LEU A 86 -15.94 2.86 10.39
C LEU A 86 -14.56 3.53 10.41
N GLY A 87 -13.48 2.81 9.99
CA GLY A 87 -12.10 3.31 9.96
C GLY A 87 -11.73 3.99 8.63
N HIS A 88 -10.46 4.39 8.48
CA HIS A 88 -9.83 4.86 7.24
C HIS A 88 -10.51 6.05 6.51
N LEU A 89 -11.27 6.89 7.21
CA LEU A 89 -12.00 8.01 6.61
C LEU A 89 -11.34 9.39 6.85
N ASN A 90 -10.02 9.44 7.00
CA ASN A 90 -9.26 10.70 7.19
C ASN A 90 -9.57 11.74 6.10
N GLY A 91 -9.82 11.27 4.87
CA GLY A 91 -10.08 12.12 3.71
C GLY A 91 -11.26 13.07 3.93
N ILE A 92 -12.35 12.60 4.56
CA ILE A 92 -13.54 13.41 4.80
C ILE A 92 -13.40 14.33 6.03
N PHE A 93 -12.64 13.93 7.05
CA PHE A 93 -12.59 14.69 8.31
C PHE A 93 -11.83 16.02 8.23
N ARG A 94 -11.12 16.29 7.15
CA ARG A 94 -10.59 17.64 6.88
C ARG A 94 -11.69 18.69 6.62
N TRP A 95 -12.89 18.22 6.21
CA TRP A 95 -14.00 19.10 5.85
C TRP A 95 -14.96 19.30 7.03
N ALA A 96 -15.32 20.55 7.32
CA ALA A 96 -16.16 20.91 8.45
C ALA A 96 -17.49 20.13 8.56
N PRO A 97 -18.22 19.81 7.46
CA PRO A 97 -19.46 19.05 7.54
C PRO A 97 -19.33 17.67 8.21
N TYR A 98 -18.17 17.02 8.10
CA TYR A 98 -17.96 15.68 8.65
C TYR A 98 -17.35 15.65 10.06
N ARG A 99 -16.92 16.80 10.60
CA ARG A 99 -16.40 16.88 11.98
C ARG A 99 -17.39 16.36 13.04
N GLN A 100 -18.67 16.52 12.79
CA GLN A 100 -19.73 16.08 13.70
C GLN A 100 -19.97 14.56 13.71
N VAL A 101 -19.45 13.83 12.72
CA VAL A 101 -19.51 12.36 12.63
C VAL A 101 -18.13 11.72 12.84
N CYS A 102 -17.16 12.49 13.31
CA CYS A 102 -15.82 12.01 13.67
C CYS A 102 -15.78 11.65 15.17
N ASP A 103 -15.36 10.43 15.47
CA ASP A 103 -15.01 10.04 16.84
C ASP A 103 -13.56 10.43 17.13
N THR A 104 -12.62 9.76 16.51
CA THR A 104 -11.20 10.09 16.40
C THR A 104 -10.81 10.08 14.93
N GLU A 105 -9.75 10.77 14.51
CA GLU A 105 -9.22 10.52 13.18
C GLU A 105 -8.48 9.17 13.18
N PRO A 106 -8.85 8.19 12.33
CA PRO A 106 -9.74 8.21 11.15
C PRO A 106 -11.14 7.60 11.33
N VAL A 107 -11.71 7.58 12.52
CA VAL A 107 -12.85 6.74 12.92
C VAL A 107 -14.16 7.51 12.96
N LEU A 108 -15.22 6.96 12.35
CA LEU A 108 -16.58 7.48 12.45
C LEU A 108 -17.13 7.38 13.87
N LEU A 109 -17.96 8.35 14.26
CA LEU A 109 -18.68 8.35 15.51
C LEU A 109 -19.82 7.32 15.46
N ALA A 110 -19.61 6.17 16.09
CA ALA A 110 -20.62 5.14 16.23
C ALA A 110 -21.82 5.62 17.08
N GLU A 111 -22.97 4.98 16.90
CA GLU A 111 -24.22 5.28 17.65
C GLU A 111 -24.70 6.73 17.51
N ASP A 112 -24.40 7.37 16.38
CA ASP A 112 -24.91 8.69 16.00
C ASP A 112 -25.73 8.58 14.71
N GLU A 113 -26.97 9.05 14.71
CA GLU A 113 -27.87 8.93 13.56
C GLU A 113 -27.36 9.67 12.31
N ARG A 114 -26.55 10.70 12.48
CA ARG A 114 -25.90 11.41 11.35
C ARG A 114 -24.87 10.50 10.65
N THR A 115 -24.16 9.70 11.41
CA THR A 115 -23.23 8.68 10.88
C THR A 115 -24.00 7.65 10.04
N TYR A 116 -25.11 7.14 10.56
CA TYR A 116 -25.92 6.16 9.83
C TYR A 116 -26.66 6.76 8.63
N ALA A 117 -27.02 8.04 8.68
CA ALA A 117 -27.54 8.76 7.53
C ALA A 117 -26.49 8.89 6.41
N LEU A 118 -25.22 9.17 6.76
CA LEU A 118 -24.11 9.17 5.80
C LEU A 118 -23.89 7.78 5.21
N ILE A 119 -23.82 6.74 6.05
CA ILE A 119 -23.63 5.35 5.61
C ILE A 119 -24.75 4.92 4.65
N ARG A 120 -26.02 5.25 4.92
CA ARG A 120 -27.12 4.95 3.99
C ARG A 120 -26.91 5.61 2.61
N ARG A 121 -26.44 6.85 2.58
CA ARG A 121 -26.13 7.52 1.30
C ARG A 121 -24.95 6.85 0.57
N MET A 122 -23.94 6.35 1.31
CA MET A 122 -22.85 5.57 0.75
C MET A 122 -23.38 4.28 0.09
N PHE A 123 -24.26 3.55 0.78
CA PHE A 123 -24.87 2.33 0.22
C PHE A 123 -25.78 2.65 -0.99
N ALA A 124 -26.55 3.72 -0.93
CA ALA A 124 -27.37 4.16 -2.06
C ALA A 124 -26.51 4.45 -3.29
N ALA A 125 -25.41 5.20 -3.12
CA ALA A 125 -24.46 5.47 -4.20
C ALA A 125 -23.85 4.18 -4.78
N CYS A 126 -23.48 3.23 -3.92
CA CYS A 126 -22.98 1.93 -4.35
C CYS A 126 -24.04 1.13 -5.12
N ARG A 127 -25.30 1.11 -4.67
CA ARG A 127 -26.37 0.39 -5.37
C ARG A 127 -26.63 0.97 -6.76
N GLU A 128 -26.60 2.29 -6.89
CA GLU A 128 -26.78 2.96 -8.18
C GLU A 128 -25.60 2.72 -9.13
N ALA A 129 -24.37 2.74 -8.61
CA ALA A 129 -23.15 2.53 -9.39
C ALA A 129 -22.92 1.05 -9.75
N TYR A 130 -23.32 0.12 -8.89
CA TYR A 130 -23.09 -1.32 -9.04
C TYR A 130 -24.42 -2.11 -9.00
N PRO A 131 -25.31 -1.94 -9.98
CA PRO A 131 -26.68 -2.48 -9.92
C PRO A 131 -26.75 -4.01 -9.86
N ARG A 132 -25.69 -4.71 -10.26
CA ARG A 132 -25.61 -6.18 -10.27
C ARG A 132 -24.83 -6.76 -9.10
N ALA A 133 -24.14 -5.93 -8.32
CA ALA A 133 -23.37 -6.41 -7.17
C ALA A 133 -24.31 -6.93 -6.07
N THR A 134 -24.03 -8.12 -5.58
CA THR A 134 -24.74 -8.72 -4.45
C THR A 134 -23.92 -8.70 -3.17
N VAL A 135 -22.61 -8.44 -3.29
CA VAL A 135 -21.65 -8.36 -2.19
C VAL A 135 -21.07 -6.96 -2.11
N ILE A 136 -20.79 -6.49 -0.91
CA ILE A 136 -20.10 -5.23 -0.65
C ILE A 136 -19.07 -5.44 0.47
N ASN A 137 -17.84 -4.95 0.30
CA ASN A 137 -16.88 -4.88 1.40
C ASN A 137 -17.12 -3.57 2.16
N ILE A 138 -17.42 -3.70 3.46
CA ILE A 138 -17.77 -2.58 4.35
C ILE A 138 -16.59 -2.08 5.19
N GLY A 139 -15.40 -2.65 5.01
CA GLY A 139 -14.17 -2.26 5.73
C GLY A 139 -14.17 -2.68 7.20
N MET A 140 -14.15 -1.71 8.11
CA MET A 140 -14.16 -1.82 9.57
C MET A 140 -12.86 -2.33 10.20
N ASP A 141 -11.77 -2.37 9.45
CA ASP A 141 -10.43 -2.70 9.92
C ASP A 141 -9.79 -1.54 10.69
N GLU A 142 -8.84 -1.88 11.53
CA GLU A 142 -7.89 -0.96 12.18
C GLU A 142 -8.51 0.26 12.90
N ALA A 143 -9.74 0.15 13.37
CA ALA A 143 -10.43 1.22 14.09
C ALA A 143 -9.90 1.39 15.53
N TYR A 144 -8.58 1.58 15.70
CA TYR A 144 -7.91 1.60 17.02
C TYR A 144 -8.38 2.72 17.95
N GLY A 145 -8.87 3.82 17.42
CA GLY A 145 -9.38 4.96 18.18
C GLY A 145 -10.87 4.91 18.49
N LEU A 146 -11.55 3.79 18.21
CA LEU A 146 -13.00 3.64 18.40
C LEU A 146 -13.39 3.84 19.87
N GLY A 147 -14.31 4.75 20.11
CA GLY A 147 -14.83 5.05 21.43
C GLY A 147 -13.94 5.94 22.30
N LEU A 148 -12.80 6.47 21.76
CA LEU A 148 -11.83 7.25 22.55
C LEU A 148 -11.89 8.76 22.32
N GLY A 149 -12.71 9.22 21.40
CA GLY A 149 -12.85 10.65 21.05
C GLY A 149 -14.18 11.28 21.46
N ALA A 150 -14.98 11.64 20.47
CA ALA A 150 -16.29 12.27 20.70
C ALA A 150 -17.26 11.31 21.40
N TYR A 151 -17.15 10.02 21.11
CA TYR A 151 -17.94 8.99 21.77
C TYR A 151 -17.69 8.97 23.29
N LEU A 152 -16.42 8.95 23.72
CA LEU A 152 -16.03 8.98 25.13
C LEU A 152 -16.61 10.21 25.85
N LYS A 153 -16.53 11.37 25.20
CA LYS A 153 -17.05 12.63 25.77
C LYS A 153 -18.56 12.60 26.00
N LYS A 154 -19.29 11.92 25.11
CA LYS A 154 -20.77 11.86 25.13
C LYS A 154 -21.30 10.74 26.04
N ASN A 155 -20.66 9.57 26.00
CA ASN A 155 -21.22 8.34 26.58
C ASN A 155 -20.42 7.79 27.78
N GLY A 156 -19.22 8.33 28.07
CA GLY A 156 -18.27 7.71 28.98
C GLY A 156 -17.51 6.56 28.31
N TYR A 157 -16.67 5.88 29.08
CA TYR A 157 -15.90 4.75 28.56
C TYR A 157 -16.79 3.54 28.34
N VAL A 158 -16.74 2.99 27.13
CA VAL A 158 -17.36 1.72 26.72
C VAL A 158 -16.28 0.91 26.01
N PRO A 159 -16.17 -0.40 26.27
CA PRO A 159 -15.21 -1.25 25.55
C PRO A 159 -15.41 -1.19 24.03
N ALA A 160 -14.31 -1.03 23.27
CA ALA A 160 -14.38 -0.83 21.83
C ALA A 160 -15.11 -1.95 21.07
N HIS A 161 -15.01 -3.20 21.54
CA HIS A 161 -15.70 -4.33 20.93
C HIS A 161 -17.23 -4.23 21.05
N GLU A 162 -17.75 -3.72 22.17
CA GLU A 162 -19.18 -3.51 22.32
C GLU A 162 -19.70 -2.44 21.36
N ILE A 163 -18.94 -1.35 21.21
CA ILE A 163 -19.26 -0.29 20.25
C ILE A 163 -19.23 -0.84 18.82
N LEU A 164 -18.17 -1.59 18.48
CA LEU A 164 -18.01 -2.23 17.18
C LEU A 164 -19.19 -3.12 16.83
N LEU A 165 -19.61 -4.00 17.75
CA LEU A 165 -20.71 -4.95 17.51
C LEU A 165 -22.05 -4.24 17.30
N ARG A 166 -22.36 -3.21 18.11
CA ARG A 166 -23.58 -2.41 17.94
C ARG A 166 -23.56 -1.63 16.62
N HIS A 167 -22.42 -1.05 16.27
CA HIS A 167 -22.24 -0.35 14.99
C HIS A 167 -22.36 -1.31 13.80
N LEU A 168 -21.69 -2.45 13.84
CA LEU A 168 -21.78 -3.49 12.83
C LEU A 168 -23.22 -3.97 12.61
N GLY A 169 -23.96 -4.21 13.68
CA GLY A 169 -25.36 -4.57 13.58
C GLY A 169 -26.19 -3.55 12.80
N ARG A 170 -25.98 -2.26 13.06
CA ARG A 170 -26.66 -1.17 12.33
C ARG A 170 -26.25 -1.11 10.86
N VAL A 171 -24.97 -1.34 10.55
CA VAL A 171 -24.47 -1.34 9.16
C VAL A 171 -25.00 -2.56 8.39
N ILE A 172 -25.11 -3.72 9.02
CA ILE A 172 -25.74 -4.92 8.43
C ILE A 172 -27.19 -4.64 8.05
N GLU A 173 -27.97 -4.00 8.95
CA GLU A 173 -29.36 -3.65 8.64
C GLU A 173 -29.45 -2.67 7.44
N ILE A 174 -28.55 -1.68 7.38
CA ILE A 174 -28.46 -0.78 6.22
C ILE A 174 -28.10 -1.57 4.95
N ALA A 175 -27.14 -2.49 5.00
CA ALA A 175 -26.78 -3.32 3.84
C ALA A 175 -27.97 -4.09 3.28
N LYS A 176 -28.83 -4.63 4.16
CA LYS A 176 -30.08 -5.32 3.79
C LYS A 176 -31.09 -4.39 3.10
N GLU A 177 -31.19 -3.11 3.52
CA GLU A 177 -32.06 -2.11 2.87
C GLU A 177 -31.72 -1.95 1.38
N PHE A 178 -30.45 -2.23 1.00
CA PHE A 178 -29.94 -2.09 -0.35
C PHE A 178 -29.62 -3.43 -1.03
N ASP A 179 -30.11 -4.55 -0.55
CA ASP A 179 -29.91 -5.90 -1.10
C ASP A 179 -28.41 -6.30 -1.25
N PHE A 180 -27.56 -5.88 -0.29
CA PHE A 180 -26.17 -6.31 -0.24
C PHE A 180 -25.93 -7.33 0.86
N HIS A 181 -25.11 -8.34 0.56
CA HIS A 181 -24.45 -9.15 1.58
C HIS A 181 -23.11 -8.50 1.94
N PRO A 182 -22.91 -8.01 3.15
CA PRO A 182 -21.64 -7.39 3.55
C PRO A 182 -20.55 -8.43 3.80
N ILE A 183 -19.33 -8.10 3.40
CA ILE A 183 -18.10 -8.73 3.86
C ILE A 183 -17.26 -7.69 4.59
N MET A 184 -16.49 -8.07 5.60
CA MET A 184 -15.64 -7.15 6.37
C MET A 184 -14.30 -7.77 6.70
N TRP A 185 -13.31 -6.95 6.98
CA TRP A 185 -12.02 -7.41 7.49
C TRP A 185 -12.16 -7.99 8.90
N SER A 186 -11.53 -9.13 9.15
CA SER A 186 -11.74 -9.92 10.37
C SER A 186 -10.84 -9.54 11.54
N ASP A 187 -9.81 -8.72 11.31
CA ASP A 187 -8.74 -8.46 12.27
C ASP A 187 -9.25 -7.98 13.64
N MET A 188 -10.32 -7.18 13.69
CA MET A 188 -10.83 -6.66 14.96
C MET A 188 -11.29 -7.76 15.91
N PHE A 189 -11.82 -8.91 15.43
CA PHE A 189 -12.19 -10.04 16.28
C PHE A 189 -10.96 -10.75 16.85
N PHE A 190 -9.91 -10.92 16.04
CA PHE A 190 -8.65 -11.51 16.49
C PHE A 190 -7.91 -10.60 17.47
N ARG A 191 -7.85 -9.30 17.18
CA ARG A 191 -7.22 -8.32 18.06
C ARG A 191 -7.86 -8.26 19.44
N LEU A 192 -9.16 -8.54 19.51
CA LEU A 192 -9.90 -8.63 20.75
C LEU A 192 -9.39 -9.76 21.66
N GLU A 193 -9.17 -10.96 21.10
CA GLU A 193 -8.69 -12.14 21.82
C GLU A 193 -7.20 -12.06 22.13
N HIS A 194 -6.39 -11.55 21.17
CA HIS A 194 -4.93 -11.64 21.19
C HIS A 194 -4.23 -10.32 21.56
N ASN A 195 -4.84 -9.49 22.42
CA ASN A 195 -4.25 -8.25 22.93
C ASN A 195 -3.76 -7.30 21.83
N GLY A 196 -4.53 -7.16 20.75
CA GLY A 196 -4.20 -6.30 19.60
C GLY A 196 -3.35 -6.97 18.51
N LEU A 197 -2.91 -8.22 18.70
CA LEU A 197 -2.14 -8.95 17.71
C LEU A 197 -3.05 -9.56 16.63
N TYR A 198 -2.57 -9.62 15.39
CA TYR A 198 -3.24 -10.26 14.27
C TYR A 198 -2.26 -10.86 13.25
N GLU A 199 -1.39 -10.03 12.69
CA GLU A 199 -0.57 -10.39 11.51
C GLU A 199 0.54 -11.40 11.81
N VAL A 200 0.89 -11.58 13.08
CA VAL A 200 1.96 -12.45 13.57
C VAL A 200 1.48 -13.82 14.06
N LEU A 201 0.16 -14.05 14.06
CA LEU A 201 -0.43 -15.30 14.56
C LEU A 201 -0.25 -16.42 13.53
N GLU A 202 0.50 -17.48 13.84
CA GLU A 202 0.80 -18.56 12.88
C GLU A 202 0.49 -19.96 13.38
N SER A 203 0.80 -20.28 14.63
CA SER A 203 0.52 -21.59 15.18
C SER A 203 -0.98 -21.81 15.44
N GLU A 204 -1.42 -23.06 15.55
CA GLU A 204 -2.81 -23.40 15.87
C GLU A 204 -3.25 -22.79 17.21
N GLU A 205 -2.38 -22.78 18.21
CA GLU A 205 -2.64 -22.21 19.53
C GLU A 205 -2.78 -20.67 19.46
N GLU A 206 -1.85 -20.00 18.74
CA GLU A 206 -1.86 -18.54 18.61
C GLU A 206 -3.06 -18.03 17.80
N THR A 207 -3.53 -18.79 16.81
CA THR A 207 -4.64 -18.36 15.95
C THR A 207 -6.03 -18.63 16.54
N ARG A 208 -6.11 -19.48 17.58
CA ARG A 208 -7.37 -19.94 18.11
C ARG A 208 -8.14 -18.83 18.82
N LEU A 209 -9.40 -18.68 18.45
CA LEU A 209 -10.38 -17.81 19.12
C LEU A 209 -11.21 -18.60 20.13
N SER A 210 -11.61 -17.97 21.23
CA SER A 210 -12.59 -18.52 22.13
C SER A 210 -13.95 -18.68 21.45
N ASP A 211 -14.76 -19.64 21.92
CA ASP A 211 -16.13 -19.80 21.41
C ASP A 211 -16.98 -18.55 21.66
N GLU A 212 -16.67 -17.81 22.71
CA GLU A 212 -17.32 -16.56 23.06
C GLU A 212 -17.08 -15.50 21.98
N VAL A 213 -15.83 -15.26 21.56
CA VAL A 213 -15.51 -14.29 20.49
C VAL A 213 -16.11 -14.72 19.15
N VAL A 214 -16.04 -16.01 18.81
CA VAL A 214 -16.68 -16.53 17.58
C VAL A 214 -18.19 -16.29 17.60
N ALA A 215 -18.84 -16.47 18.75
CA ALA A 215 -20.29 -16.25 18.91
C ALA A 215 -20.70 -14.77 18.81
N LEU A 216 -19.80 -13.83 19.09
CA LEU A 216 -20.05 -12.39 18.93
C LEU A 216 -20.21 -11.98 17.45
N CYS A 217 -19.60 -12.72 16.51
CA CYS A 217 -19.66 -12.39 15.10
C CYS A 217 -21.08 -12.60 14.54
N PRO A 218 -21.72 -11.56 13.98
CA PRO A 218 -23.03 -11.70 13.33
C PRO A 218 -22.96 -12.66 12.13
N LYS A 219 -24.01 -13.48 11.95
CA LYS A 219 -24.05 -14.47 10.84
C LYS A 219 -24.40 -13.87 9.47
N ASP A 220 -24.88 -12.63 9.46
CA ASP A 220 -25.28 -11.89 8.25
C ASP A 220 -24.13 -11.09 7.61
N VAL A 221 -22.88 -11.32 8.04
CA VAL A 221 -21.67 -10.75 7.47
C VAL A 221 -20.61 -11.85 7.32
N SER A 222 -19.89 -11.86 6.21
CA SER A 222 -18.78 -12.79 6.01
C SER A 222 -17.46 -12.14 6.38
N GLN A 223 -16.58 -12.91 7.02
CA GLN A 223 -15.28 -12.42 7.46
C GLN A 223 -14.22 -12.62 6.38
N VAL A 224 -13.40 -11.59 6.14
CA VAL A 224 -12.27 -11.63 5.21
C VAL A 224 -10.99 -11.78 6.02
N PHE A 225 -10.35 -12.94 5.91
CA PHE A 225 -8.99 -13.15 6.39
C PHE A 225 -8.01 -12.43 5.48
N TRP A 226 -7.21 -11.50 6.01
CA TRP A 226 -6.14 -10.85 5.27
C TRP A 226 -4.76 -11.16 5.87
N ARG A 227 -3.80 -11.48 5.00
CA ARG A 227 -2.41 -11.69 5.39
C ARG A 227 -1.49 -11.56 4.18
N TYR A 228 -0.41 -10.78 4.32
CA TYR A 228 0.39 -10.38 3.19
C TYR A 228 1.83 -10.93 3.23
N HIS A 229 2.40 -11.13 4.40
CA HIS A 229 3.85 -11.33 4.58
C HIS A 229 4.26 -12.76 4.98
N SER A 230 3.36 -13.60 5.43
CA SER A 230 3.72 -14.95 5.87
C SER A 230 4.20 -15.84 4.72
N THR A 231 5.21 -16.63 4.97
CA THR A 231 5.68 -17.70 4.08
C THR A 231 5.30 -19.10 4.59
N SER A 232 4.55 -19.16 5.69
CA SER A 232 4.09 -20.40 6.33
C SER A 232 2.77 -20.88 5.75
N GLU A 233 2.78 -21.95 4.97
CA GLU A 233 1.56 -22.57 4.48
C GLU A 233 0.66 -23.04 5.65
N GLU A 234 1.26 -23.59 6.70
CA GLU A 234 0.51 -24.04 7.87
C GLU A 234 -0.09 -22.86 8.64
N GLY A 235 0.63 -21.74 8.77
CA GLY A 235 0.09 -20.52 9.36
C GLY A 235 -1.14 -19.99 8.61
N TYR A 236 -1.13 -20.03 7.27
CA TYR A 236 -2.33 -19.71 6.47
C TYR A 236 -3.45 -20.71 6.73
N ARG A 237 -3.16 -22.02 6.79
CA ARG A 237 -4.18 -23.04 7.04
C ARG A 237 -4.83 -22.91 8.41
N ASN A 238 -4.04 -22.63 9.45
CA ASN A 238 -4.53 -22.43 10.81
C ASN A 238 -5.52 -21.26 10.87
N MET A 239 -5.12 -20.11 10.31
CA MET A 239 -6.01 -18.93 10.22
C MET A 239 -7.27 -19.21 9.40
N LEU A 240 -7.18 -19.91 8.27
CA LEU A 240 -8.34 -20.25 7.44
C LEU A 240 -9.31 -21.19 8.16
N ARG A 241 -8.80 -22.16 8.92
CA ARG A 241 -9.64 -23.06 9.76
C ARG A 241 -10.38 -22.27 10.84
N GLU A 242 -9.69 -21.30 11.45
CA GLU A 242 -10.27 -20.47 12.48
C GLU A 242 -11.38 -19.57 11.89
N HIS A 243 -11.17 -18.99 10.71
CA HIS A 243 -12.18 -18.19 10.02
C HIS A 243 -13.46 -18.97 9.66
N LYS A 244 -13.35 -20.26 9.36
CA LYS A 244 -14.52 -21.11 9.10
C LYS A 244 -15.46 -21.23 10.32
N ARG A 245 -14.95 -21.04 11.53
CA ARG A 245 -15.78 -21.08 12.76
C ARG A 245 -16.77 -19.92 12.86
N PHE A 246 -16.48 -18.79 12.19
CA PHE A 246 -17.46 -17.69 12.11
C PHE A 246 -18.73 -18.11 11.36
N GLY A 247 -18.65 -19.11 10.49
CA GLY A 247 -19.72 -19.52 9.59
C GLY A 247 -19.81 -18.63 8.34
N GLY A 248 -20.64 -19.02 7.39
CA GLY A 248 -20.75 -18.31 6.12
C GLY A 248 -19.64 -18.66 5.12
N GLU A 249 -19.53 -17.88 4.04
CA GLU A 249 -18.50 -18.06 3.02
C GLU A 249 -17.14 -17.54 3.54
N ALA A 250 -16.10 -18.36 3.46
CA ALA A 250 -14.74 -17.94 3.81
C ALA A 250 -14.14 -17.10 2.66
N TRP A 251 -13.56 -15.96 3.02
CA TRP A 251 -12.85 -15.07 2.11
C TRP A 251 -11.38 -14.95 2.51
N PHE A 252 -10.50 -14.96 1.52
CA PHE A 252 -9.08 -14.72 1.72
C PHE A 252 -8.60 -13.51 0.90
N ALA A 253 -7.92 -12.60 1.56
CA ALA A 253 -7.25 -11.45 0.96
C ALA A 253 -5.73 -11.60 1.10
N GLY A 254 -5.05 -11.89 0.00
CA GLY A 254 -3.60 -11.86 -0.10
C GLY A 254 -3.08 -10.48 -0.49
N GLY A 255 -1.75 -10.33 -0.58
CA GLY A 255 -1.10 -9.08 -0.98
C GLY A 255 -0.35 -9.20 -2.29
N ALA A 256 -0.55 -8.24 -3.19
CA ALA A 256 0.31 -7.98 -4.33
C ALA A 256 1.04 -6.65 -4.07
N PHE A 257 2.32 -6.72 -3.73
CA PHE A 257 3.05 -5.65 -3.05
C PHE A 257 3.30 -4.42 -3.92
N THR A 258 2.46 -3.40 -3.76
CA THR A 258 2.52 -2.11 -4.45
C THR A 258 2.59 -0.91 -3.50
N TRP A 259 2.58 -1.14 -2.19
CA TRP A 259 2.45 -0.09 -1.16
C TRP A 259 3.75 0.21 -0.43
N SER A 260 3.77 1.36 0.22
CA SER A 260 4.85 1.89 1.08
C SER A 260 6.25 1.96 0.44
N SER A 261 6.39 1.65 -0.84
CA SER A 261 7.65 1.47 -1.57
C SER A 261 7.69 2.34 -2.83
N MET A 262 8.88 2.59 -3.39
CA MET A 262 9.07 3.25 -4.69
C MET A 262 9.08 2.27 -5.86
N ALA A 263 9.28 0.99 -5.59
CA ALA A 263 9.25 -0.11 -6.55
C ALA A 263 8.26 -1.18 -6.07
N VAL A 264 7.65 -1.90 -6.99
CA VAL A 264 6.84 -3.08 -6.65
C VAL A 264 7.72 -4.20 -6.10
N ASN A 265 7.09 -5.18 -5.44
CA ASN A 265 7.81 -6.37 -4.99
C ASN A 265 7.08 -7.67 -5.41
N ASN A 266 7.25 -8.04 -6.69
CA ASN A 266 6.74 -9.29 -7.24
C ASN A 266 7.38 -10.50 -6.53
N THR A 267 8.66 -10.40 -6.17
CA THR A 267 9.40 -11.49 -5.51
C THR A 267 8.80 -11.84 -4.15
N ILE A 268 8.51 -10.84 -3.29
CA ILE A 268 7.83 -11.06 -2.00
C ILE A 268 6.41 -11.56 -2.23
N THR A 269 5.68 -11.00 -3.20
CA THR A 269 4.34 -11.46 -3.57
C THR A 269 4.34 -12.97 -3.87
N LEU A 270 5.28 -13.45 -4.68
CA LEU A 270 5.36 -14.88 -4.98
C LEU A 270 5.72 -15.73 -3.74
N LYS A 271 6.68 -15.28 -2.94
CA LYS A 271 7.10 -15.98 -1.70
C LYS A 271 5.95 -16.15 -0.72
N ALA A 272 5.11 -15.12 -0.54
CA ALA A 272 4.00 -15.14 0.40
C ALA A 272 2.75 -15.82 -0.19
N MET A 273 2.44 -15.55 -1.47
CA MET A 273 1.17 -16.01 -2.05
C MET A 273 1.19 -17.45 -2.56
N PHE A 274 2.33 -18.04 -2.90
CA PHE A 274 2.36 -19.46 -3.27
C PHE A 274 1.94 -20.37 -2.11
N PRO A 275 2.49 -20.23 -0.89
CA PRO A 275 1.99 -20.96 0.28
C PRO A 275 0.52 -20.67 0.57
N ALA A 276 0.10 -19.39 0.46
CA ALA A 276 -1.29 -19.01 0.67
C ALA A 276 -2.25 -19.70 -0.31
N MET A 277 -1.88 -19.76 -1.60
CA MET A 277 -2.72 -20.41 -2.62
C MET A 277 -2.86 -21.92 -2.38
N ARG A 278 -1.78 -22.60 -1.96
CA ARG A 278 -1.85 -24.00 -1.58
C ARG A 278 -2.72 -24.21 -0.34
N ALA A 279 -2.59 -23.35 0.66
CA ALA A 279 -3.44 -23.38 1.85
C ALA A 279 -4.92 -23.16 1.50
N CYS A 280 -5.24 -22.17 0.67
CA CYS A 280 -6.61 -21.91 0.21
C CYS A 280 -7.19 -23.11 -0.53
N ALA A 281 -6.40 -23.75 -1.41
CA ALA A 281 -6.84 -24.95 -2.13
C ALA A 281 -7.08 -26.12 -1.18
N ALA A 282 -6.18 -26.35 -0.22
CA ALA A 282 -6.29 -27.43 0.77
C ALA A 282 -7.49 -27.24 1.72
N GLU A 283 -7.77 -25.98 2.10
CA GLU A 283 -8.89 -25.63 2.98
C GLU A 283 -10.19 -25.34 2.22
N GLY A 284 -10.21 -25.46 0.88
CA GLY A 284 -11.44 -25.27 0.09
C GLY A 284 -11.99 -23.84 0.10
N VAL A 285 -11.12 -22.85 0.15
CA VAL A 285 -11.53 -21.43 0.10
C VAL A 285 -11.91 -21.07 -1.33
N GLU A 286 -13.14 -20.57 -1.52
CA GLU A 286 -13.71 -20.30 -2.84
C GLU A 286 -13.68 -18.82 -3.23
N ASN A 287 -13.49 -17.91 -2.28
CA ASN A 287 -13.46 -16.47 -2.51
C ASN A 287 -12.09 -15.92 -2.15
N ILE A 288 -11.31 -15.55 -3.16
CA ILE A 288 -9.92 -15.12 -3.03
C ILE A 288 -9.70 -13.83 -3.79
N PHE A 289 -8.99 -12.89 -3.21
CA PHE A 289 -8.50 -11.72 -3.94
C PHE A 289 -7.14 -11.25 -3.42
N LEU A 290 -6.41 -10.55 -4.27
CA LEU A 290 -5.14 -9.93 -3.92
C LEU A 290 -5.34 -8.43 -3.79
N THR A 291 -4.95 -7.88 -2.65
CA THR A 291 -4.99 -6.43 -2.42
C THR A 291 -3.78 -5.77 -3.09
N MET A 292 -3.99 -4.63 -3.69
CA MET A 292 -2.96 -3.78 -4.30
C MET A 292 -3.05 -2.40 -3.66
N TRP A 293 -2.54 -2.30 -2.41
CA TRP A 293 -2.59 -1.07 -1.64
C TRP A 293 -1.70 0.04 -2.22
N GLY A 294 -2.06 1.28 -1.94
CA GLY A 294 -1.31 2.47 -2.35
C GLY A 294 -0.71 3.27 -1.19
N ASP A 295 -0.52 2.64 -0.03
CA ASP A 295 -0.08 3.30 1.19
C ASP A 295 1.15 4.17 0.99
N ASP A 296 1.16 5.30 1.70
CA ASP A 296 2.14 6.37 1.67
C ASP A 296 2.39 6.93 0.26
N GLY A 297 1.32 7.14 -0.51
CA GLY A 297 1.36 8.03 -1.66
C GLY A 297 1.17 7.39 -3.03
N LYS A 298 0.96 6.07 -3.13
CA LYS A 298 0.75 5.36 -4.42
C LYS A 298 1.91 5.55 -5.39
N ASN A 299 3.11 5.14 -4.96
CA ASN A 299 4.32 5.35 -5.75
C ASN A 299 4.50 4.33 -6.89
N CYS A 300 3.79 3.19 -6.84
CA CYS A 300 3.97 2.07 -7.76
C CYS A 300 2.80 1.94 -8.74
N SER A 301 3.10 1.56 -10.00
CA SER A 301 2.10 1.18 -10.99
C SER A 301 1.54 -0.21 -10.69
N PHE A 302 0.22 -0.38 -10.80
CA PHE A 302 -0.41 -1.70 -10.72
C PHE A 302 -0.03 -2.61 -11.90
N PHE A 303 0.26 -2.04 -13.06
CA PHE A 303 0.69 -2.80 -14.24
C PHE A 303 2.04 -3.48 -14.05
N SER A 304 2.86 -3.03 -13.09
CA SER A 304 4.12 -3.69 -12.74
C SER A 304 3.93 -5.04 -12.04
N MET A 305 2.72 -5.39 -11.60
CA MET A 305 2.42 -6.64 -10.88
C MET A 305 1.94 -7.79 -11.76
N LEU A 306 1.81 -7.60 -13.06
CA LEU A 306 1.27 -8.63 -13.97
C LEU A 306 1.98 -9.98 -13.87
N PRO A 307 3.33 -10.08 -13.77
CA PRO A 307 3.99 -11.39 -13.68
C PRO A 307 3.61 -12.15 -12.40
N SER A 308 3.61 -11.49 -11.23
CA SER A 308 3.24 -12.18 -9.99
C SER A 308 1.74 -12.51 -9.93
N LEU A 309 0.87 -11.64 -10.42
CA LEU A 309 -0.56 -11.94 -10.49
C LEU A 309 -0.82 -13.18 -11.36
N TYR A 310 -0.19 -13.27 -12.53
CA TYR A 310 -0.32 -14.44 -13.39
C TYR A 310 0.19 -15.71 -12.66
N ALA A 311 1.38 -15.65 -12.09
CA ALA A 311 1.99 -16.80 -11.41
C ALA A 311 1.16 -17.26 -10.20
N VAL A 312 0.63 -16.33 -9.39
CA VAL A 312 -0.24 -16.66 -8.25
C VAL A 312 -1.53 -17.34 -8.71
N ARG A 313 -2.13 -16.86 -9.79
CA ARG A 313 -3.32 -17.50 -10.36
C ARG A 313 -3.03 -18.91 -10.85
N ARG A 314 -1.91 -19.13 -11.53
CA ARG A 314 -1.47 -20.46 -11.99
C ARG A 314 -1.18 -21.41 -10.82
N CYS A 315 -0.51 -20.91 -9.78
CA CYS A 315 -0.26 -21.70 -8.57
C CYS A 315 -1.58 -22.17 -7.92
N HIS A 316 -2.58 -21.29 -7.80
CA HIS A 316 -3.91 -21.66 -7.32
C HIS A 316 -4.60 -22.74 -8.20
N GLN A 317 -4.29 -22.77 -9.50
CA GLN A 317 -4.78 -23.79 -10.42
C GLN A 317 -3.97 -25.09 -10.38
N GLY A 318 -2.99 -25.19 -9.49
CA GLY A 318 -2.11 -26.36 -9.31
C GLY A 318 -0.86 -26.36 -10.19
N VAL A 319 -0.58 -25.27 -10.91
CA VAL A 319 0.64 -25.12 -11.73
C VAL A 319 1.62 -24.21 -10.98
N CYS A 320 2.65 -24.78 -10.36
CA CYS A 320 3.69 -24.05 -9.63
C CYS A 320 5.08 -24.18 -10.30
N ASP A 321 5.17 -24.78 -11.48
CA ASP A 321 6.40 -24.83 -12.27
C ASP A 321 6.65 -23.46 -12.90
N MET A 322 7.67 -22.75 -12.43
CA MET A 322 7.99 -21.39 -12.88
C MET A 322 8.39 -21.33 -14.35
N GLU A 323 9.07 -22.36 -14.89
CA GLU A 323 9.44 -22.36 -16.31
C GLU A 323 8.22 -22.51 -17.22
N GLN A 324 7.22 -23.27 -16.79
CA GLN A 324 5.93 -23.33 -17.49
C GLN A 324 5.20 -21.98 -17.39
N ILE A 325 5.12 -21.41 -16.19
CA ILE A 325 4.44 -20.12 -15.95
C ILE A 325 5.06 -19.01 -16.80
N LYS A 326 6.39 -18.94 -16.88
CA LYS A 326 7.09 -17.93 -17.68
C LYS A 326 6.75 -18.05 -19.17
N ARG A 327 6.80 -19.24 -19.74
CA ARG A 327 6.45 -19.48 -21.14
C ARG A 327 5.01 -19.07 -21.44
N GLU A 328 4.07 -19.50 -20.60
CA GLU A 328 2.66 -19.17 -20.75
C GLU A 328 2.39 -17.66 -20.64
N PHE A 329 3.12 -16.97 -19.75
CA PHE A 329 3.06 -15.52 -19.60
C PHE A 329 3.55 -14.80 -20.87
N GLU A 330 4.71 -15.22 -21.41
CA GLU A 330 5.25 -14.65 -22.64
C GLU A 330 4.31 -14.84 -23.84
N GLU A 331 3.70 -16.01 -23.96
CA GLU A 331 2.68 -16.29 -25.01
C GLU A 331 1.45 -15.40 -24.84
N LEU A 332 1.02 -15.17 -23.59
CA LEU A 332 -0.21 -14.42 -23.31
C LEU A 332 -0.02 -12.91 -23.48
N PHE A 333 1.11 -12.36 -23.04
CA PHE A 333 1.32 -10.90 -22.98
C PHE A 333 2.24 -10.36 -24.08
N GLY A 334 3.05 -11.20 -24.71
CA GLY A 334 4.12 -10.77 -25.62
C GLY A 334 5.30 -10.09 -24.93
N GLU A 335 5.34 -10.16 -23.60
CA GLU A 335 6.37 -9.59 -22.73
C GLU A 335 7.09 -10.72 -22.00
N ARG A 336 8.40 -10.61 -21.81
CA ARG A 336 9.13 -11.61 -21.04
C ARG A 336 8.85 -11.48 -19.56
N PHE A 337 8.49 -12.58 -18.92
CA PHE A 337 8.26 -12.64 -17.48
C PHE A 337 9.46 -12.08 -16.69
N ASP A 338 10.66 -12.58 -17.02
CA ASP A 338 11.89 -12.18 -16.33
C ASP A 338 12.25 -10.70 -16.55
N ASP A 339 11.92 -10.12 -17.71
CA ASP A 339 12.13 -8.68 -17.97
C ASP A 339 11.21 -7.84 -17.05
N MET A 340 9.94 -8.22 -16.90
CA MET A 340 9.02 -7.51 -15.99
C MET A 340 9.40 -7.67 -14.51
N MET A 341 9.96 -8.83 -14.13
CA MET A 341 10.49 -9.03 -12.77
C MET A 341 11.66 -8.07 -12.44
N LEU A 342 12.34 -7.50 -13.43
CA LEU A 342 13.37 -6.48 -13.19
C LEU A 342 12.82 -5.17 -12.60
N LEU A 343 11.51 -4.94 -12.65
CA LEU A 343 10.87 -3.79 -11.96
C LEU A 343 10.99 -3.88 -10.43
N ASP A 344 11.29 -5.06 -9.87
CA ASP A 344 11.59 -5.23 -8.45
C ASP A 344 13.01 -4.76 -8.09
N LEU A 345 13.93 -4.70 -9.05
CA LEU A 345 15.37 -4.44 -8.80
C LEU A 345 15.65 -3.19 -7.95
N PRO A 346 14.92 -2.08 -8.15
CA PRO A 346 15.14 -0.90 -7.33
C PRO A 346 14.86 -1.10 -5.84
N GLY A 347 14.06 -2.09 -5.49
CA GLY A 347 13.77 -2.51 -4.12
C GLY A 347 14.59 -3.72 -3.63
N ASP A 348 15.36 -4.37 -4.53
CA ASP A 348 16.11 -5.59 -4.21
C ASP A 348 17.48 -5.26 -3.60
N TYR A 349 17.61 -5.52 -2.32
CA TYR A 349 18.87 -5.39 -1.56
C TYR A 349 19.49 -6.75 -1.20
N GLY A 350 19.06 -7.82 -1.84
CA GLY A 350 19.42 -9.18 -1.41
C GLY A 350 18.80 -9.52 -0.05
N ASN A 351 17.66 -8.98 0.24
CA ASN A 351 17.01 -9.00 1.53
C ASN A 351 16.58 -10.37 1.96
N THR A 352 16.96 -10.71 3.19
CA THR A 352 16.52 -11.89 3.91
C THR A 352 15.23 -11.64 4.72
N ARG A 353 14.76 -10.38 4.83
CA ARG A 353 13.62 -9.99 5.68
C ARG A 353 12.38 -9.66 4.87
N PRO A 354 11.27 -10.39 5.05
CA PRO A 354 10.02 -10.17 4.28
C PRO A 354 9.34 -8.81 4.52
N HIS A 355 9.75 -8.07 5.57
CA HIS A 355 9.09 -6.83 6.01
C HIS A 355 9.89 -5.55 5.70
N ASP A 356 11.07 -5.66 5.10
CA ASP A 356 12.00 -4.55 4.95
C ASP A 356 12.11 -4.06 3.49
N ASP A 357 10.99 -3.95 2.80
CA ASP A 357 10.92 -3.56 1.39
C ASP A 357 11.00 -2.04 1.14
N THR A 358 11.23 -1.24 2.18
CA THR A 358 11.21 0.22 2.13
C THR A 358 12.56 0.92 2.31
N TYR A 359 13.67 0.20 2.48
CA TYR A 359 15.00 0.80 2.66
C TYR A 359 15.39 1.80 1.57
N HIS A 360 15.09 1.48 0.32
CA HIS A 360 15.34 2.38 -0.79
C HIS A 360 14.57 3.70 -0.67
N LYS A 361 13.36 3.68 -0.12
CA LYS A 361 12.57 4.88 0.14
C LYS A 361 13.16 5.71 1.28
N TYR A 362 13.66 5.04 2.33
CA TYR A 362 14.38 5.70 3.42
C TYR A 362 15.62 6.42 2.88
N MET A 363 16.44 5.74 2.10
CA MET A 363 17.66 6.32 1.54
C MET A 363 17.37 7.37 0.47
N LEU A 364 16.23 7.28 -0.26
CA LEU A 364 15.80 8.33 -1.17
C LEU A 364 15.51 9.64 -0.42
N TYR A 365 14.75 9.57 0.68
CA TYR A 365 14.26 10.76 1.37
C TYR A 365 15.11 11.20 2.56
N SER A 366 16.01 10.35 3.08
CA SER A 366 16.93 10.71 4.17
C SER A 366 17.71 11.97 3.84
N ASP A 367 17.72 12.91 4.79
CA ASP A 367 18.52 14.14 4.68
C ASP A 367 20.00 13.82 4.84
N PRO A 368 20.87 14.13 3.83
CA PRO A 368 22.27 13.75 3.89
C PRO A 368 23.11 14.47 4.97
N PHE A 369 22.66 15.65 5.46
CA PHE A 369 23.37 16.33 6.54
C PHE A 369 22.99 15.78 7.90
N PHE A 370 21.71 15.54 8.15
CA PHE A 370 21.28 14.92 9.41
C PHE A 370 21.67 13.45 9.49
N GLY A 371 21.57 12.69 8.42
CA GLY A 371 22.08 11.32 8.32
C GLY A 371 21.45 10.32 9.30
N PHE A 372 20.32 10.63 9.94
CA PHE A 372 19.75 9.82 11.01
C PHE A 372 19.26 8.43 10.55
N LEU A 373 19.08 8.23 9.24
CA LEU A 373 18.78 6.93 8.62
C LEU A 373 19.99 6.27 7.95
N ASP A 374 21.16 6.91 7.97
CA ASP A 374 22.37 6.39 7.30
C ASP A 374 22.81 5.02 7.84
N GLY A 375 22.51 4.72 9.11
CA GLY A 375 22.74 3.40 9.70
C GLY A 375 21.90 2.26 9.11
N LEU A 376 20.86 2.59 8.31
CA LEU A 376 20.02 1.62 7.60
C LEU A 376 20.56 1.31 6.19
N ALA A 377 21.61 2.01 5.74
CA ALA A 377 22.20 1.78 4.43
C ALA A 377 22.72 0.35 4.30
N GLN A 378 22.26 -0.34 3.26
CA GLN A 378 22.64 -1.72 3.01
C GLN A 378 23.96 -1.78 2.23
N PRO A 379 24.87 -2.70 2.60
CA PRO A 379 26.10 -2.91 1.85
C PRO A 379 25.80 -3.22 0.37
N HIS A 380 26.61 -2.72 -0.53
CA HIS A 380 26.53 -2.95 -1.99
C HIS A 380 25.25 -2.44 -2.69
N ALA A 381 24.34 -1.76 -2.00
CA ALA A 381 23.11 -1.27 -2.63
C ALA A 381 23.39 -0.24 -3.72
N LYS A 382 24.35 0.66 -3.51
CA LYS A 382 24.76 1.65 -4.50
C LYS A 382 25.26 0.99 -5.79
N GLU A 383 26.11 -0.01 -5.68
CA GLU A 383 26.64 -0.78 -6.81
C GLU A 383 25.52 -1.49 -7.56
N ASN A 384 24.51 -1.99 -6.84
CA ASN A 384 23.32 -2.58 -7.45
C ASN A 384 22.56 -1.55 -8.27
N TYR A 385 22.33 -0.31 -7.77
CA TYR A 385 21.67 0.73 -8.55
C TYR A 385 22.45 1.12 -9.82
N ILE A 386 23.79 1.22 -9.70
CA ILE A 386 24.67 1.47 -10.85
C ILE A 386 24.53 0.36 -11.91
N ALA A 387 24.42 -0.90 -11.47
CA ALA A 387 24.30 -2.05 -12.37
C ALA A 387 22.87 -2.21 -12.94
N HIS A 388 21.82 -1.76 -12.20
CA HIS A 388 20.44 -1.93 -12.61
C HIS A 388 19.96 -0.85 -13.59
N ALA A 389 20.39 0.40 -13.44
CA ALA A 389 19.97 1.50 -14.29
C ALA A 389 20.12 1.20 -15.80
N PRO A 390 21.27 0.70 -16.31
CA PRO A 390 21.41 0.40 -17.73
C PRO A 390 20.56 -0.79 -18.20
N LYS A 391 20.28 -1.79 -17.33
CA LYS A 391 19.40 -2.92 -17.68
C LYS A 391 17.98 -2.45 -17.92
N LEU A 392 17.45 -1.65 -17.00
CA LEU A 392 16.11 -1.07 -17.10
C LEU A 392 16.01 -0.10 -18.28
N GLN A 393 17.06 0.72 -18.51
CA GLN A 393 17.09 1.60 -19.68
C GLN A 393 17.05 0.83 -20.99
N ALA A 394 17.81 -0.24 -21.10
CA ALA A 394 17.81 -1.08 -22.31
C ALA A 394 16.43 -1.69 -22.60
N LEU A 395 15.62 -2.00 -21.57
CA LEU A 395 14.24 -2.44 -21.73
C LEU A 395 13.33 -1.28 -22.15
N ALA A 396 13.50 -0.11 -21.56
CA ALA A 396 12.77 1.09 -21.98
C ALA A 396 13.02 1.43 -23.46
N ASP A 397 14.29 1.36 -23.89
CA ASP A 397 14.72 1.67 -25.26
C ASP A 397 14.18 0.67 -26.31
N LYS A 398 13.86 -0.57 -25.90
CA LYS A 398 13.19 -1.52 -26.80
C LYS A 398 11.76 -1.07 -27.18
N GLY A 399 11.18 -0.19 -26.37
CA GLY A 399 9.80 0.21 -26.54
C GLY A 399 8.82 -0.84 -26.02
N GLY A 400 7.55 -0.75 -26.46
CA GLY A 400 6.49 -1.67 -26.04
C GLY A 400 5.53 -1.05 -25.01
N ALA A 401 4.54 -1.85 -24.59
CA ALA A 401 3.43 -1.35 -23.77
C ALA A 401 3.88 -0.84 -22.38
N TYR A 402 4.95 -1.42 -21.82
CA TYR A 402 5.44 -1.14 -20.47
C TYR A 402 6.79 -0.41 -20.42
N ALA A 403 7.29 0.09 -21.57
CA ALA A 403 8.55 0.82 -21.65
C ALA A 403 8.65 1.99 -20.65
N TYR A 404 7.53 2.67 -20.40
CA TYR A 404 7.44 3.79 -19.47
C TYR A 404 7.71 3.38 -18.01
N LEU A 405 7.38 2.15 -17.61
CA LEU A 405 7.67 1.60 -16.29
C LEU A 405 9.17 1.36 -16.10
N TYR A 406 9.81 0.78 -17.10
CA TYR A 406 11.26 0.56 -17.11
C TYR A 406 12.02 1.89 -17.08
N GLN A 407 11.57 2.89 -17.86
CA GLN A 407 12.17 4.23 -17.86
C GLN A 407 12.11 4.89 -16.49
N ASN A 408 10.94 4.81 -15.82
CA ASN A 408 10.76 5.36 -14.49
C ASN A 408 11.71 4.71 -13.48
N MET A 409 11.80 3.39 -13.47
CA MET A 409 12.69 2.65 -12.56
C MET A 409 14.18 2.85 -12.91
N ALA A 410 14.53 3.02 -14.18
CA ALA A 410 15.88 3.39 -14.57
C ALA A 410 16.31 4.76 -14.01
N ASN A 411 15.40 5.75 -14.06
CA ASN A 411 15.63 7.08 -13.49
C ASN A 411 15.73 7.02 -11.96
N PHE A 412 14.89 6.23 -11.29
CA PHE A 412 15.02 5.99 -9.86
C PHE A 412 16.40 5.41 -9.49
N CYS A 413 16.86 4.40 -10.22
CA CYS A 413 18.19 3.83 -9.99
C CYS A 413 19.31 4.87 -10.21
N ARG A 414 19.17 5.80 -11.16
CA ARG A 414 20.14 6.89 -11.35
C ARG A 414 20.21 7.85 -10.17
N VAL A 415 19.07 8.21 -9.58
CA VAL A 415 19.04 8.98 -8.33
C VAL A 415 19.81 8.24 -7.25
N MET A 416 19.50 6.97 -7.04
CA MET A 416 20.06 6.17 -5.95
C MET A 416 21.56 5.88 -6.17
N ALA A 417 22.01 5.73 -7.41
CA ALA A 417 23.42 5.58 -7.75
C ALA A 417 24.28 6.77 -7.28
N ILE A 418 23.70 7.95 -7.15
CA ILE A 418 24.40 9.17 -6.69
C ILE A 418 24.15 9.40 -5.20
N LYS A 419 22.86 9.35 -4.79
CA LYS A 419 22.41 9.83 -3.49
C LYS A 419 22.56 8.81 -2.36
N TYR A 420 22.56 7.51 -2.65
CA TYR A 420 22.40 6.46 -1.64
C TYR A 420 23.32 6.58 -0.43
N ASP A 421 24.61 6.86 -0.65
CA ASP A 421 25.64 6.99 0.36
C ASP A 421 26.13 8.44 0.55
N LEU A 422 25.40 9.41 0.01
CA LEU A 422 25.86 10.81 -0.06
C LEU A 422 26.07 11.41 1.34
N GLY A 423 25.16 11.11 2.30
CA GLY A 423 25.29 11.55 3.69
C GLY A 423 26.55 10.98 4.36
N VAL A 424 26.75 9.66 4.23
CA VAL A 424 27.91 8.97 4.80
C VAL A 424 29.23 9.55 4.25
N ARG A 425 29.33 9.75 2.93
CA ARG A 425 30.50 10.35 2.28
C ARG A 425 30.73 11.79 2.72
N THR A 426 29.66 12.55 2.89
CA THR A 426 29.76 13.96 3.32
C THR A 426 30.30 14.08 4.73
N ARG A 427 29.78 13.28 5.69
CA ARG A 427 30.29 13.28 7.07
C ARG A 427 31.75 12.84 7.13
N ALA A 428 32.13 11.81 6.38
CA ALA A 428 33.51 11.34 6.33
C ALA A 428 34.47 12.43 5.81
N ALA A 429 34.09 13.12 4.72
CA ALA A 429 34.87 14.20 4.15
C ALA A 429 34.96 15.42 5.10
N TYR A 430 33.86 15.78 5.77
CA TYR A 430 33.84 16.87 6.73
C TYR A 430 34.70 16.56 7.97
N ALA A 431 34.58 15.36 8.52
CA ALA A 431 35.40 14.93 9.67
C ALA A 431 36.90 14.89 9.37
N SER A 432 37.28 14.61 8.12
CA SER A 432 38.69 14.65 7.67
C SER A 432 39.19 16.06 7.36
N THR A 433 38.31 17.07 7.38
CA THR A 433 38.58 18.46 6.97
C THR A 433 39.16 18.61 5.54
N ASP A 434 38.91 17.62 4.69
CA ASP A 434 39.39 17.60 3.31
C ASP A 434 38.46 18.42 2.39
N LYS A 435 38.79 19.71 2.26
CA LYS A 435 38.04 20.64 1.40
C LYS A 435 38.00 20.22 -0.08
N ALA A 436 38.98 19.48 -0.56
CA ALA A 436 38.99 19.02 -1.95
C ALA A 436 37.93 17.90 -2.15
N GLN A 437 37.82 16.97 -1.19
CA GLN A 437 36.75 15.95 -1.21
C GLN A 437 35.38 16.60 -1.04
N ILE A 438 35.24 17.59 -0.17
CA ILE A 438 33.97 18.32 0.02
C ILE A 438 33.59 19.06 -1.27
N ALA A 439 34.51 19.69 -1.95
CA ALA A 439 34.27 20.36 -3.24
C ALA A 439 33.79 19.38 -4.33
N ALA A 440 34.34 18.16 -4.36
CA ALA A 440 33.88 17.12 -5.27
C ALA A 440 32.42 16.70 -4.95
N LEU A 441 32.04 16.62 -3.68
CA LEU A 441 30.68 16.29 -3.27
C LEU A 441 29.66 17.36 -3.70
N VAL A 442 30.03 18.64 -3.79
CA VAL A 442 29.13 19.70 -4.29
C VAL A 442 28.54 19.33 -5.66
N ALA A 443 29.38 18.79 -6.55
CA ALA A 443 28.92 18.33 -7.88
C ALA A 443 27.94 17.15 -7.76
N ASP A 444 28.22 16.20 -6.86
CA ASP A 444 27.33 15.05 -6.62
C ASP A 444 25.96 15.49 -6.08
N TYR A 445 25.91 16.45 -5.16
CA TYR A 445 24.65 17.01 -4.65
C TYR A 445 23.81 17.67 -5.74
N ARG A 446 24.45 18.44 -6.63
CA ARG A 446 23.79 19.07 -7.79
C ARG A 446 23.27 18.00 -8.76
N ALA A 447 24.12 17.04 -9.11
CA ALA A 447 23.75 15.93 -9.99
C ALA A 447 22.61 15.08 -9.40
N ALA A 448 22.60 14.84 -8.07
CA ALA A 448 21.50 14.16 -7.40
C ALA A 448 20.19 14.96 -7.50
N GLY A 449 20.25 16.28 -7.35
CA GLY A 449 19.08 17.16 -7.55
C GLY A 449 18.49 17.06 -8.94
N ASP A 450 19.35 17.11 -9.97
CA ASP A 450 18.94 16.98 -11.38
C ASP A 450 18.36 15.58 -11.68
N ALA A 451 18.98 14.55 -11.12
CA ALA A 451 18.48 13.18 -11.25
C ALA A 451 17.10 12.99 -10.57
N VAL A 452 16.86 13.64 -9.42
CA VAL A 452 15.53 13.62 -8.75
C VAL A 452 14.47 14.28 -9.62
N GLU A 453 14.78 15.39 -10.30
CA GLU A 453 13.84 16.03 -11.22
C GLU A 453 13.53 15.13 -12.43
N ALA A 454 14.53 14.51 -13.03
CA ALA A 454 14.32 13.56 -14.14
C ALA A 454 13.49 12.34 -13.70
N PHE A 455 13.67 11.87 -12.46
CA PHE A 455 12.82 10.81 -11.90
C PHE A 455 11.39 11.30 -11.67
N ALA A 456 11.20 12.51 -11.12
CA ALA A 456 9.88 13.10 -10.92
C ALA A 456 9.11 13.25 -12.23
N ASP A 457 9.79 13.68 -13.31
CA ASP A 457 9.18 13.78 -14.64
C ASP A 457 8.71 12.42 -15.16
N SER A 458 9.55 11.37 -15.06
CA SER A 458 9.14 10.03 -15.49
C SER A 458 8.03 9.44 -14.60
N MET A 459 8.03 9.74 -13.30
CA MET A 459 6.95 9.33 -12.40
C MET A 459 5.62 10.03 -12.73
N ARG A 460 5.68 11.31 -13.14
CA ARG A 460 4.52 12.05 -13.66
C ARG A 460 3.95 11.38 -14.91
N ASP A 461 4.81 10.95 -15.83
CA ASP A 461 4.39 10.28 -17.06
C ASP A 461 3.67 8.95 -16.76
N VAL A 462 4.18 8.15 -15.80
CA VAL A 462 3.48 6.96 -15.29
C VAL A 462 2.13 7.34 -14.70
N TRP A 463 2.12 8.33 -13.80
CA TRP A 463 0.90 8.73 -13.10
C TRP A 463 -0.19 9.20 -14.05
N TYR A 464 0.13 10.13 -14.96
CA TYR A 464 -0.85 10.71 -15.87
C TYR A 464 -1.28 9.74 -16.99
N ARG A 465 -0.53 8.68 -17.22
CA ARG A 465 -0.96 7.59 -18.10
C ARG A 465 -2.05 6.75 -17.45
N GLU A 466 -1.93 6.44 -16.17
CA GLU A 466 -2.77 5.46 -15.47
C GLU A 466 -3.88 6.10 -14.64
N ASN A 467 -3.60 7.23 -14.01
CA ASN A 467 -4.44 7.84 -13.00
C ASN A 467 -4.93 9.24 -13.42
N ARG A 468 -5.89 9.76 -12.68
CA ARG A 468 -6.28 11.17 -12.74
C ARG A 468 -5.13 12.04 -12.24
N PRO A 469 -5.07 13.32 -12.65
CA PRO A 469 -4.01 14.24 -12.19
C PRO A 469 -3.96 14.43 -10.66
N HIS A 470 -5.13 14.36 -10.02
CA HIS A 470 -5.25 14.57 -8.57
C HIS A 470 -4.37 13.59 -7.79
N GLY A 471 -3.76 14.08 -6.71
CA GLY A 471 -2.88 13.32 -5.85
C GLY A 471 -1.41 13.33 -6.27
N PHE A 472 -1.10 13.66 -7.54
CA PHE A 472 0.29 13.74 -8.01
C PHE A 472 1.03 14.92 -7.37
N GLU A 473 0.34 16.00 -7.04
CA GLU A 473 0.91 17.15 -6.33
C GLU A 473 1.62 16.75 -5.03
N VAL A 474 1.21 15.65 -4.40
CA VAL A 474 1.92 15.10 -3.23
C VAL A 474 3.32 14.64 -3.60
N GLN A 475 3.48 13.99 -4.75
CA GLN A 475 4.79 13.56 -5.25
C GLN A 475 5.65 14.74 -5.71
N GLU A 476 5.04 15.75 -6.33
CA GLU A 476 5.72 16.98 -6.71
C GLU A 476 6.29 17.71 -5.47
N HIS A 477 5.52 17.83 -4.40
CA HIS A 477 6.02 18.39 -3.14
C HIS A 477 7.13 17.55 -2.52
N ARG A 478 7.01 16.21 -2.55
CA ARG A 478 8.01 15.31 -1.97
C ARG A 478 9.33 15.35 -2.75
N LEU A 479 9.27 15.14 -4.05
CA LEU A 479 10.46 15.08 -4.91
C LEU A 479 11.03 16.48 -5.19
N GLY A 480 10.19 17.48 -5.43
CA GLY A 480 10.62 18.86 -5.59
C GLY A 480 11.29 19.42 -4.34
N GLY A 481 10.76 19.12 -3.17
CA GLY A 481 11.38 19.45 -1.89
C GLY A 481 12.75 18.78 -1.71
N LEU A 482 12.88 17.51 -2.09
CA LEU A 482 14.13 16.77 -2.05
C LEU A 482 15.18 17.39 -3.01
N ALA A 483 14.79 17.68 -4.27
CA ALA A 483 15.70 18.30 -5.25
C ALA A 483 16.19 19.67 -4.78
N TYR A 484 15.27 20.51 -4.25
CA TYR A 484 15.63 21.81 -3.67
C TYR A 484 16.57 21.65 -2.46
N ARG A 485 16.28 20.70 -1.56
CA ARG A 485 17.14 20.44 -0.39
C ARG A 485 18.54 20.04 -0.80
N LEU A 486 18.71 19.16 -1.76
CA LEU A 486 20.02 18.73 -2.27
C LEU A 486 20.81 19.92 -2.81
N ARG A 487 20.19 20.81 -3.60
CA ARG A 487 20.85 22.04 -4.10
C ARG A 487 21.20 23.00 -2.96
N SER A 488 20.34 23.16 -1.98
CA SER A 488 20.62 23.97 -0.80
C SER A 488 21.82 23.45 -0.01
N LEU A 489 21.95 22.13 0.14
CA LEU A 489 23.09 21.50 0.79
C LEU A 489 24.38 21.65 -0.02
N ALA A 490 24.30 21.56 -1.37
CA ALA A 490 25.43 21.87 -2.25
C ALA A 490 25.98 23.29 -1.99
N ASN A 491 25.09 24.29 -1.92
CA ASN A 491 25.49 25.68 -1.63
C ASN A 491 26.13 25.84 -0.24
N ARG A 492 25.64 25.11 0.78
CA ARG A 492 26.23 25.12 2.12
C ARG A 492 27.63 24.52 2.14
N LEU A 493 27.83 23.39 1.43
CA LEU A 493 29.17 22.79 1.28
C LEU A 493 30.12 23.72 0.53
N GLU A 494 29.64 24.38 -0.53
CA GLU A 494 30.41 25.35 -1.30
C GLU A 494 30.85 26.55 -0.44
N GLY A 495 29.94 27.12 0.37
CA GLY A 495 30.27 28.18 1.32
C GLY A 495 31.32 27.75 2.35
N TYR A 496 31.28 26.50 2.84
CA TYR A 496 32.32 25.95 3.73
C TYR A 496 33.68 25.79 3.01
N VAL A 497 33.68 25.32 1.77
CA VAL A 497 34.91 25.19 0.95
C VAL A 497 35.56 26.54 0.74
N HIS A 498 34.77 27.60 0.53
CA HIS A 498 35.25 28.96 0.28
C HIS A 498 35.46 29.81 1.55
N ASP A 499 35.39 29.23 2.74
CA ASP A 499 35.55 29.93 4.02
C ASP A 499 34.48 31.02 4.28
N GLU A 500 33.31 30.93 3.63
CA GLU A 500 32.18 31.81 3.85
C GLU A 500 31.40 31.44 5.13
N VAL A 501 31.46 30.17 5.50
CA VAL A 501 30.97 29.63 6.77
C VAL A 501 32.07 28.83 7.47
N GLU A 502 32.21 29.00 8.78
CA GLU A 502 33.26 28.37 9.56
C GLU A 502 32.99 26.89 9.84
N THR A 503 31.73 26.54 10.11
CA THR A 503 31.32 25.20 10.50
C THR A 503 29.96 24.82 9.87
N LEU A 504 29.68 23.50 9.86
CA LEU A 504 28.41 22.93 9.45
C LEU A 504 27.85 22.11 10.64
N PRO A 505 27.12 22.76 11.58
CA PRO A 505 26.71 22.14 12.85
C PRO A 505 25.95 20.83 12.69
N GLU A 506 25.17 20.66 11.59
CA GLU A 506 24.42 19.43 11.32
C GLU A 506 25.34 18.22 11.06
N LEU A 507 26.60 18.48 10.61
CA LEU A 507 27.59 17.43 10.39
C LEU A 507 28.48 17.15 11.61
N GLU A 508 28.43 18.00 12.62
CA GLU A 508 29.18 17.86 13.87
C GLU A 508 28.45 17.04 14.91
N GLU A 509 27.12 16.97 14.81
CA GLU A 509 26.28 16.23 15.74
C GLU A 509 26.47 14.72 15.57
N GLU A 510 26.63 13.99 16.68
CA GLU A 510 26.77 12.55 16.67
C GLU A 510 25.47 11.87 16.20
N ILE A 511 25.58 10.98 15.19
CA ILE A 511 24.44 10.17 14.76
C ILE A 511 24.27 9.00 15.72
N LEU A 512 23.20 9.04 16.48
CA LEU A 512 22.79 7.92 17.31
C LEU A 512 22.17 6.81 16.44
N PRO A 513 22.35 5.53 16.82
CA PRO A 513 21.69 4.44 16.13
C PRO A 513 20.18 4.68 16.11
N TYR A 514 19.56 4.66 14.93
CA TYR A 514 18.10 4.80 14.79
C TYR A 514 17.36 3.70 15.59
N TRP A 515 17.95 2.51 15.61
CA TRP A 515 17.53 1.38 16.42
C TRP A 515 18.33 1.34 17.70
N VAL A 516 17.84 1.96 18.75
CA VAL A 516 18.28 1.60 20.08
C VAL A 516 17.73 0.21 20.37
N THR A 517 18.62 -0.76 20.53
CA THR A 517 18.24 -2.08 21.02
C THR A 517 17.44 -1.92 22.31
N ARG A 518 16.11 -1.99 22.22
CA ARG A 518 15.29 -2.14 23.43
C ARG A 518 15.70 -3.49 24.06
N PRO A 519 15.90 -3.52 25.40
CA PRO A 519 16.06 -4.80 26.07
C PRO A 519 14.77 -5.59 25.90
N ALA A 520 14.82 -6.59 25.04
CA ALA A 520 13.90 -7.69 24.77
C ALA A 520 12.37 -7.43 24.79
N PRO A 521 11.60 -8.24 24.11
CA PRO A 521 11.92 -9.04 22.94
C PRO A 521 11.23 -8.50 21.67
N PHE A 522 11.95 -7.80 20.81
CA PHE A 522 11.50 -7.68 19.44
C PHE A 522 11.74 -9.03 18.76
N LYS A 523 10.68 -9.66 18.28
CA LYS A 523 10.79 -10.79 17.36
C LYS A 523 11.30 -10.24 16.03
N GLU A 524 12.10 -11.03 15.33
CA GLU A 524 12.46 -10.75 13.95
C GLU A 524 11.16 -10.53 13.15
N GLY A 525 11.02 -9.35 12.53
CA GLY A 525 9.77 -8.97 11.83
C GLY A 525 8.90 -7.91 12.52
N ASP A 526 9.24 -7.44 13.73
CA ASP A 526 8.51 -6.34 14.35
C ASP A 526 8.63 -5.07 13.49
N ILE A 527 7.48 -4.54 13.06
CA ILE A 527 7.39 -3.28 12.35
C ILE A 527 7.86 -2.17 13.29
N LEU A 528 8.82 -1.40 12.82
CA LEU A 528 9.40 -0.33 13.61
C LEU A 528 8.47 0.89 13.59
N PRO A 529 7.91 1.27 14.74
CA PRO A 529 6.98 2.39 14.78
C PRO A 529 7.63 3.69 14.26
N GLY A 530 6.99 4.33 13.29
CA GLY A 530 7.24 5.72 12.95
C GLY A 530 8.07 6.00 11.71
N VAL A 531 8.70 5.00 11.05
CA VAL A 531 9.53 5.26 9.86
C VAL A 531 8.79 5.10 8.54
N GLN A 532 7.67 4.41 8.48
CA GLN A 532 6.98 4.09 7.22
C GLN A 532 6.44 5.28 6.44
N GLY A 533 6.07 6.37 7.10
CA GLY A 533 5.54 7.56 6.44
C GLY A 533 6.64 8.52 5.99
N TRP A 534 6.51 9.05 4.77
CA TRP A 534 7.43 10.04 4.19
C TRP A 534 7.85 11.16 5.15
N ARG A 535 6.91 11.75 5.90
CA ARG A 535 7.19 12.84 6.85
C ARG A 535 8.17 12.45 7.96
N ASN A 536 8.25 11.17 8.30
CA ASN A 536 9.16 10.67 9.31
C ASN A 536 10.56 10.34 8.74
N MET A 537 10.70 10.29 7.41
CA MET A 537 11.95 10.02 6.71
C MET A 537 12.73 11.29 6.36
N ILE A 538 12.03 12.38 6.08
CA ILE A 538 12.65 13.61 5.55
C ILE A 538 13.36 14.43 6.61
N SER A 539 12.93 14.38 7.87
CA SER A 539 13.46 15.20 8.94
C SER A 539 13.12 14.64 10.31
N VAL A 540 13.99 14.90 11.27
CA VAL A 540 13.71 14.72 12.72
C VAL A 540 12.80 15.82 13.27
N ASN A 541 12.68 16.93 12.54
CA ASN A 541 11.81 18.04 12.91
C ASN A 541 10.38 17.79 12.41
N ARG A 542 9.40 18.18 13.20
CA ARG A 542 7.99 18.07 12.82
C ARG A 542 7.58 19.30 11.99
N ALA A 543 6.94 19.07 10.85
CA ALA A 543 6.27 20.10 10.08
C ALA A 543 4.81 20.24 10.52
#